data_302a11631497730573baa319ac52a591
#
_entry.id   302a11631497730573baa319ac52a591
#
_cell.length_a   1.000
_cell.length_b   1.000
_cell.length_c   1.000
_cell.angle_alpha   90.00
_cell.angle_beta   90.00
_cell.angle_gamma   90.00
#
_symmetry.space_group_name_H-M   'P 1'
#
loop_
_entity.id
_entity.type
_entity.pdbx_description
1 polymer ?
#
loop_
_entity_poly.entity_id
_entity_poly.type
_entity_poly.pdbx_seq_one_letter_code
_entity_poly.pdbx_strand_id
1 'polypeptide(L)'
;MKAERRPPFAALGGQDPVRLFAALPTPCYLLDEGALRRNGELLAGVAERTGCRILLAQKAFSNYDCYPLLARYLAGAEASGLYEARLGAEEMPGKEVHVFCAAYRDDEFGELLQYADHIVFNSLNQLAKFGPAAKAAGRQVGLRVNPECSTQQGHELYDPCAPGSRLGVTRAQWDAAMTPGLLALLDGLHFHTLCEQDADALERTLAAVEARFGEVLPRMRWLNMGGGHHITRPGYDLPRLERCLTGARDRWGVQVYLEPGEAVALNAGFLLTRVLDVGRNGDTAFAIVDASAACHMPDVLEMPYRPPLWGDDGAAPCPVRLGGPTCLAGDVVGDYRFASPPRVGDLLCFGDMAIYTTCKNNTFNGMPLPALWLRRDGGALVPLRSFGYDDFKARLGSAR
;
A
#
# COMPACT_ATOMS: atom_id res chain seq x y z
N MET A 1 12.17 1.27 -22.48
CA MET A 1 11.32 2.50 -22.45
C MET A 1 10.69 2.56 -21.07
N LYS A 2 10.97 3.58 -20.28
CA LYS A 2 10.26 3.79 -19.00
C LYS A 2 8.81 4.07 -19.33
N ALA A 3 7.89 3.23 -18.85
CA ALA A 3 6.46 3.45 -19.00
C ALA A 3 6.10 4.82 -18.41
N GLU A 4 5.46 5.67 -19.20
CA GLU A 4 4.98 6.96 -18.72
C GLU A 4 3.98 6.71 -17.59
N ARG A 5 4.31 7.18 -16.38
CA ARG A 5 3.36 7.21 -15.27
C ARG A 5 2.18 8.10 -15.70
N ARG A 6 0.95 7.69 -15.43
CA ARG A 6 -0.19 8.61 -15.57
C ARG A 6 0.15 9.86 -14.78
N PRO A 7 -0.02 11.05 -15.35
CA PRO A 7 0.12 12.26 -14.56
C PRO A 7 -0.77 12.12 -13.31
N PRO A 8 -0.26 12.32 -12.10
CA PRO A 8 -1.05 12.14 -10.87
C PRO A 8 -2.28 13.05 -10.81
N PHE A 9 -2.35 14.06 -11.69
CA PHE A 9 -3.45 15.00 -11.81
C PHE A 9 -4.42 14.70 -12.98
N ALA A 10 -4.28 13.56 -13.65
CA ALA A 10 -5.13 13.19 -14.79
C ALA A 10 -6.63 13.13 -14.43
N ALA A 11 -6.95 12.75 -13.20
CA ALA A 11 -8.31 12.73 -12.66
C ALA A 11 -9.00 14.11 -12.66
N LEU A 12 -8.22 15.19 -12.73
CA LEU A 12 -8.72 16.57 -12.73
C LEU A 12 -9.03 17.11 -14.12
N GLY A 13 -8.79 16.33 -15.19
CA GLY A 13 -9.12 16.74 -16.56
C GLY A 13 -8.45 18.04 -17.00
N GLY A 14 -7.25 18.33 -16.50
CA GLY A 14 -6.52 19.56 -16.80
C GLY A 14 -6.96 20.79 -15.97
N GLN A 15 -7.91 20.63 -15.05
CA GLN A 15 -8.29 21.72 -14.14
C GLN A 15 -7.16 21.99 -13.13
N ASP A 16 -6.96 23.26 -12.79
CA ASP A 16 -6.00 23.68 -11.80
C ASP A 16 -6.48 23.31 -10.38
N PRO A 17 -5.81 22.37 -9.68
CA PRO A 17 -6.22 21.94 -8.35
C PRO A 17 -6.13 23.05 -7.30
N VAL A 18 -5.21 24.02 -7.47
CA VAL A 18 -5.06 25.14 -6.55
C VAL A 18 -6.31 26.01 -6.55
N ARG A 19 -6.91 26.23 -7.73
CA ARG A 19 -8.19 26.94 -7.85
C ARG A 19 -9.37 26.08 -7.45
N LEU A 20 -9.38 24.83 -7.89
CA LEU A 20 -10.49 23.90 -7.67
C LEU A 20 -10.71 23.63 -6.17
N PHE A 21 -9.64 23.54 -5.40
CA PHE A 21 -9.66 23.17 -3.98
C PHE A 21 -9.35 24.33 -3.03
N ALA A 22 -9.37 25.57 -3.50
CA ALA A 22 -9.00 26.76 -2.71
C ALA A 22 -9.77 26.93 -1.39
N ALA A 23 -10.99 26.41 -1.33
CA ALA A 23 -11.86 26.50 -0.14
C ALA A 23 -11.61 25.39 0.90
N LEU A 24 -10.81 24.36 0.58
CA LEU A 24 -10.52 23.29 1.52
C LEU A 24 -9.53 23.74 2.61
N PRO A 25 -9.64 23.19 3.83
CA PRO A 25 -8.64 23.42 4.86
C PRO A 25 -7.29 22.85 4.47
N THR A 26 -6.21 23.31 5.10
CA THR A 26 -4.87 22.75 4.96
C THR A 26 -4.25 22.50 6.34
N PRO A 27 -3.42 21.47 6.51
CA PRO A 27 -3.18 20.40 5.56
C PRO A 27 -4.40 19.48 5.39
N CYS A 28 -4.59 18.94 4.18
CA CYS A 28 -5.76 18.11 3.87
C CYS A 28 -5.42 17.03 2.84
N TYR A 29 -5.76 15.77 3.14
CA TYR A 29 -5.82 14.72 2.12
C TYR A 29 -7.18 14.77 1.42
N LEU A 30 -7.16 14.76 0.11
CA LEU A 30 -8.33 14.70 -0.74
C LEU A 30 -8.28 13.43 -1.60
N LEU A 31 -9.15 12.46 -1.29
CA LEU A 31 -9.30 11.24 -2.07
C LEU A 31 -10.17 11.50 -3.30
N ASP A 32 -9.90 10.80 -4.41
CA ASP A 32 -10.66 10.90 -5.66
C ASP A 32 -11.42 9.60 -5.96
N GLU A 33 -12.72 9.61 -5.78
CA GLU A 33 -13.60 8.46 -5.98
C GLU A 33 -13.57 7.95 -7.43
N GLY A 34 -13.49 8.85 -8.41
CA GLY A 34 -13.42 8.48 -9.82
C GLY A 34 -12.12 7.77 -10.19
N ALA A 35 -10.99 8.17 -9.58
CA ALA A 35 -9.71 7.48 -9.75
C ALA A 35 -9.71 6.09 -9.11
N LEU A 36 -10.24 5.97 -7.87
CA LEU A 36 -10.42 4.68 -7.20
C LEU A 36 -11.30 3.74 -8.02
N ARG A 37 -12.40 4.25 -8.57
CA ARG A 37 -13.29 3.47 -9.44
C ARG A 37 -12.56 2.93 -10.67
N ARG A 38 -11.84 3.78 -11.41
CA ARG A 38 -11.11 3.35 -12.62
C ARG A 38 -10.05 2.30 -12.30
N ASN A 39 -9.34 2.44 -11.18
CA ASN A 39 -8.40 1.43 -10.73
C ASN A 39 -9.12 0.12 -10.40
N GLY A 40 -10.24 0.19 -9.66
CA GLY A 40 -11.07 -0.97 -9.32
C GLY A 40 -11.61 -1.70 -10.55
N GLU A 41 -12.12 -0.98 -11.55
CA GLU A 41 -12.61 -1.54 -12.82
C GLU A 41 -11.51 -2.28 -13.59
N LEU A 42 -10.30 -1.71 -13.63
CA LEU A 42 -9.15 -2.37 -14.27
C LEU A 42 -8.79 -3.68 -13.55
N LEU A 43 -8.73 -3.64 -12.22
CA LEU A 43 -8.41 -4.80 -11.39
C LEU A 43 -9.49 -5.89 -11.51
N ALA A 44 -10.77 -5.51 -11.49
CA ALA A 44 -11.88 -6.42 -11.70
C ALA A 44 -11.81 -7.10 -13.07
N GLY A 45 -11.47 -6.35 -14.13
CA GLY A 45 -11.27 -6.91 -15.46
C GLY A 45 -10.15 -7.94 -15.53
N VAL A 46 -9.04 -7.74 -14.81
CA VAL A 46 -7.97 -8.76 -14.66
C VAL A 46 -8.53 -10.00 -13.94
N ALA A 47 -9.24 -9.80 -12.83
CA ALA A 47 -9.84 -10.89 -12.07
C ALA A 47 -10.82 -11.73 -12.91
N GLU A 48 -11.69 -11.08 -13.68
CA GLU A 48 -12.66 -11.75 -14.58
C GLU A 48 -11.98 -12.59 -15.66
N ARG A 49 -10.95 -12.05 -16.33
CA ARG A 49 -10.26 -12.76 -17.41
C ARG A 49 -9.39 -13.92 -16.93
N THR A 50 -8.88 -13.86 -15.72
CA THR A 50 -7.93 -14.85 -15.20
C THR A 50 -8.52 -15.81 -14.17
N GLY A 51 -9.66 -15.46 -13.57
CA GLY A 51 -10.22 -16.18 -12.42
C GLY A 51 -9.43 -15.97 -11.13
N CYS A 52 -8.46 -15.05 -11.10
CA CYS A 52 -7.77 -14.71 -9.85
C CYS A 52 -8.67 -13.88 -8.93
N ARG A 53 -8.37 -13.87 -7.64
CA ARG A 53 -9.00 -13.02 -6.64
C ARG A 53 -8.04 -11.93 -6.22
N ILE A 54 -8.48 -10.68 -6.24
CA ILE A 54 -7.66 -9.53 -5.89
C ILE A 54 -8.17 -8.93 -4.59
N LEU A 55 -7.25 -8.73 -3.64
CA LEU A 55 -7.50 -8.19 -2.30
C LEU A 55 -6.86 -6.81 -2.18
N LEU A 56 -7.47 -5.92 -1.39
CA LEU A 56 -6.86 -4.66 -1.00
C LEU A 56 -5.84 -4.91 0.11
N ALA A 57 -4.56 -4.60 -0.10
CA ALA A 57 -3.60 -4.55 1.01
C ALA A 57 -3.77 -3.24 1.80
N GLN A 58 -4.38 -3.35 2.99
CA GLN A 58 -4.77 -2.21 3.83
C GLN A 58 -3.58 -1.36 4.30
N LYS A 59 -2.40 -1.97 4.46
CA LYS A 59 -1.16 -1.24 4.80
C LYS A 59 -0.82 -0.08 3.86
N ALA A 60 -1.28 -0.14 2.60
CA ALA A 60 -1.07 0.93 1.64
C ALA A 60 -2.23 1.92 1.60
N PHE A 61 -3.46 1.45 1.82
CA PHE A 61 -4.67 2.25 1.76
C PHE A 61 -5.74 1.69 2.70
N SER A 62 -6.06 2.41 3.77
CA SER A 62 -7.02 2.00 4.79
C SER A 62 -8.12 3.06 5.05
N ASN A 63 -8.40 3.91 4.08
CA ASN A 63 -9.50 4.88 4.16
C ASN A 63 -10.83 4.16 3.92
N TYR A 64 -11.42 3.65 4.97
CA TYR A 64 -12.57 2.73 4.91
C TYR A 64 -13.86 3.37 4.37
N ASP A 65 -14.02 4.70 4.38
CA ASP A 65 -15.12 5.37 3.66
C ASP A 65 -15.14 5.03 2.15
N CYS A 66 -14.01 4.57 1.59
CA CYS A 66 -13.90 4.11 0.21
C CYS A 66 -14.14 2.60 0.05
N TYR A 67 -14.20 1.83 1.13
CA TYR A 67 -14.34 0.38 1.07
C TYR A 67 -15.66 -0.10 0.42
N PRO A 68 -16.82 0.53 0.63
CA PRO A 68 -18.04 0.16 -0.09
C PRO A 68 -17.92 0.28 -1.61
N LEU A 69 -17.12 1.23 -2.12
CA LEU A 69 -16.80 1.32 -3.54
C LEU A 69 -15.89 0.18 -3.97
N LEU A 70 -14.77 -0.03 -3.24
CA LEU A 70 -13.76 -1.03 -3.58
C LEU A 70 -14.29 -2.46 -3.48
N ALA A 71 -15.17 -2.74 -2.52
CA ALA A 71 -15.84 -4.03 -2.35
C ALA A 71 -16.68 -4.47 -3.58
N ARG A 72 -17.02 -3.55 -4.47
CA ARG A 72 -17.68 -3.87 -5.75
C ARG A 72 -16.74 -4.52 -6.76
N TYR A 73 -15.44 -4.30 -6.63
CA TYR A 73 -14.41 -4.69 -7.58
C TYR A 73 -13.45 -5.75 -7.03
N LEU A 74 -13.25 -5.76 -5.71
CA LEU A 74 -12.26 -6.61 -5.06
C LEU A 74 -12.91 -7.77 -4.31
N ALA A 75 -12.16 -8.84 -4.15
CA ALA A 75 -12.60 -10.04 -3.42
C ALA A 75 -12.61 -9.85 -1.90
N GLY A 76 -11.83 -8.90 -1.39
CA GLY A 76 -11.72 -8.62 0.03
C GLY A 76 -10.51 -7.75 0.37
N ALA A 77 -10.00 -7.91 1.58
CA ALA A 77 -8.86 -7.18 2.11
C ALA A 77 -7.75 -8.11 2.61
N GLU A 78 -6.50 -7.67 2.47
CA GLU A 78 -5.34 -8.22 3.17
C GLU A 78 -5.01 -7.33 4.37
N ALA A 79 -4.67 -7.96 5.47
CA ALA A 79 -4.37 -7.33 6.74
C ALA A 79 -3.00 -7.80 7.27
N SER A 80 -2.25 -6.89 7.86
CA SER A 80 -0.95 -7.18 8.47
C SER A 80 -1.03 -7.35 10.01
N GLY A 81 -2.23 -7.30 10.58
CA GLY A 81 -2.47 -7.47 12.01
C GLY A 81 -3.94 -7.46 12.39
N LEU A 82 -4.21 -7.62 13.70
CA LEU A 82 -5.55 -7.74 14.24
C LEU A 82 -6.46 -6.56 13.87
N TYR A 83 -5.97 -5.33 14.00
CA TYR A 83 -6.82 -4.15 13.79
C TYR A 83 -7.16 -3.95 12.30
N GLU A 84 -6.26 -4.25 11.39
CA GLU A 84 -6.57 -4.25 9.96
C GLU A 84 -7.52 -5.40 9.61
N ALA A 85 -7.35 -6.59 10.20
CA ALA A 85 -8.27 -7.72 9.98
C ALA A 85 -9.69 -7.37 10.42
N ARG A 86 -9.84 -6.78 11.60
CA ARG A 86 -11.12 -6.31 12.11
C ARG A 86 -11.72 -5.21 11.22
N LEU A 87 -10.93 -4.22 10.82
CA LEU A 87 -11.37 -3.15 9.92
C LEU A 87 -11.89 -3.73 8.59
N GLY A 88 -11.14 -4.67 7.98
CA GLY A 88 -11.56 -5.32 6.74
C GLY A 88 -12.87 -6.08 6.89
N ALA A 89 -13.05 -6.81 8.00
CA ALA A 89 -14.28 -7.57 8.28
C ALA A 89 -15.50 -6.65 8.55
N GLU A 90 -15.29 -5.55 9.27
CA GLU A 90 -16.36 -4.60 9.62
C GLU A 90 -16.80 -3.76 8.40
N GLU A 91 -15.84 -3.30 7.58
CA GLU A 91 -16.09 -2.30 6.53
C GLU A 91 -16.20 -2.88 5.10
N MET A 92 -15.87 -4.18 4.92
CA MET A 92 -16.15 -4.95 3.71
C MET A 92 -16.98 -6.21 4.03
N PRO A 93 -18.19 -6.08 4.57
CA PRO A 93 -18.98 -7.24 5.01
C PRO A 93 -19.25 -8.22 3.86
N GLY A 94 -19.06 -9.52 4.16
CA GLY A 94 -19.24 -10.59 3.17
C GLY A 94 -18.08 -10.74 2.17
N LYS A 95 -16.97 -10.04 2.38
CA LYS A 95 -15.73 -10.18 1.61
C LYS A 95 -14.68 -10.94 2.42
N GLU A 96 -13.71 -11.54 1.73
CA GLU A 96 -12.64 -12.29 2.37
C GLU A 96 -11.66 -11.38 3.12
N VAL A 97 -11.18 -11.83 4.27
CA VAL A 97 -10.10 -11.20 5.03
C VAL A 97 -8.93 -12.16 5.11
N HIS A 98 -7.84 -11.82 4.45
CA HIS A 98 -6.58 -12.56 4.52
C HIS A 98 -5.63 -11.86 5.49
N VAL A 99 -4.92 -12.62 6.31
CA VAL A 99 -4.00 -12.03 7.27
C VAL A 99 -2.61 -12.63 7.12
N PHE A 100 -1.62 -11.76 6.99
CA PHE A 100 -0.22 -12.11 7.10
C PHE A 100 0.49 -11.21 8.11
N CYS A 101 1.01 -11.81 9.19
CA CYS A 101 1.92 -11.16 10.13
C CYS A 101 3.30 -11.83 10.11
N ALA A 102 4.35 -11.03 10.27
CA ALA A 102 5.70 -11.59 10.46
C ALA A 102 5.79 -12.47 11.72
N ALA A 103 5.00 -12.15 12.75
CA ALA A 103 4.78 -12.98 13.92
C ALA A 103 3.45 -12.63 14.59
N TYR A 104 2.66 -13.65 14.93
CA TYR A 104 1.40 -13.49 15.67
C TYR A 104 1.68 -13.47 17.18
N ARG A 105 0.88 -12.70 17.92
CA ARG A 105 0.92 -12.60 19.37
C ARG A 105 -0.10 -13.58 20.00
N ASP A 106 0.29 -14.16 21.15
CA ASP A 106 -0.57 -15.11 21.88
C ASP A 106 -1.89 -14.48 22.38
N ASP A 107 -1.79 -13.23 22.84
CA ASP A 107 -2.91 -12.49 23.42
C ASP A 107 -3.90 -11.95 22.39
N GLU A 108 -3.52 -11.87 21.09
CA GLU A 108 -4.36 -11.37 20.01
C GLU A 108 -4.90 -12.48 19.09
N PHE A 109 -4.23 -13.63 19.02
CA PHE A 109 -4.53 -14.64 18.02
C PHE A 109 -5.96 -15.19 18.12
N GLY A 110 -6.47 -15.35 19.33
CA GLY A 110 -7.85 -15.82 19.57
C GLY A 110 -8.90 -14.85 19.02
N GLU A 111 -8.68 -13.54 19.15
CA GLU A 111 -9.55 -12.52 18.57
C GLU A 111 -9.40 -12.45 17.05
N LEU A 112 -8.17 -12.53 16.52
CA LEU A 112 -7.89 -12.53 15.10
C LEU A 112 -8.67 -13.62 14.34
N LEU A 113 -8.83 -14.80 14.95
CA LEU A 113 -9.61 -15.91 14.38
C LEU A 113 -11.08 -15.56 14.12
N GLN A 114 -11.62 -14.52 14.74
CA GLN A 114 -13.02 -14.11 14.52
C GLN A 114 -13.19 -13.36 13.20
N TYR A 115 -12.13 -12.71 12.71
CA TYR A 115 -12.18 -11.84 11.54
C TYR A 115 -11.53 -12.43 10.28
N ALA A 116 -10.50 -13.27 10.46
CA ALA A 116 -9.73 -13.80 9.35
C ALA A 116 -10.38 -15.03 8.70
N ASP A 117 -10.42 -15.07 7.38
CA ASP A 117 -10.76 -16.26 6.59
C ASP A 117 -9.50 -17.08 6.24
N HIS A 118 -8.43 -16.39 5.87
CA HIS A 118 -7.12 -16.98 5.56
C HIS A 118 -6.07 -16.43 6.53
N ILE A 119 -5.25 -17.32 7.08
CA ILE A 119 -4.15 -16.97 7.99
C ILE A 119 -2.86 -17.53 7.42
N VAL A 120 -1.93 -16.62 7.11
CA VAL A 120 -0.62 -16.96 6.53
C VAL A 120 0.46 -16.84 7.60
N PHE A 121 1.14 -17.94 7.89
CA PHE A 121 2.26 -17.96 8.82
C PHE A 121 3.58 -17.64 8.12
N ASN A 122 4.45 -16.96 8.84
CA ASN A 122 5.75 -16.53 8.32
C ASN A 122 6.85 -17.57 8.57
N SER A 123 6.65 -18.52 9.48
CA SER A 123 7.62 -19.54 9.86
C SER A 123 6.96 -20.85 10.26
N LEU A 124 7.74 -21.94 10.20
CA LEU A 124 7.28 -23.24 10.65
C LEU A 124 6.98 -23.31 12.16
N ASN A 125 7.68 -22.51 12.96
CA ASN A 125 7.39 -22.40 14.39
C ASN A 125 6.01 -21.76 14.65
N GLN A 126 5.67 -20.69 13.91
CA GLN A 126 4.36 -20.06 14.01
C GLN A 126 3.26 -21.01 13.49
N LEU A 127 3.50 -21.71 12.39
CA LEU A 127 2.59 -22.72 11.87
C LEU A 127 2.36 -23.85 12.90
N ALA A 128 3.41 -24.37 13.53
CA ALA A 128 3.30 -25.41 14.54
C ALA A 128 2.51 -24.95 15.78
N LYS A 129 2.72 -23.69 16.19
CA LYS A 129 2.11 -23.11 17.38
C LYS A 129 0.62 -22.79 17.16
N PHE A 130 0.30 -22.12 16.09
CA PHE A 130 -1.03 -21.53 15.88
C PHE A 130 -1.88 -22.22 14.80
N GLY A 131 -1.25 -23.00 13.91
CA GLY A 131 -1.93 -23.70 12.83
C GLY A 131 -3.06 -24.62 13.27
N PRO A 132 -2.86 -25.45 14.32
CA PRO A 132 -3.93 -26.31 14.83
C PRO A 132 -5.17 -25.53 15.31
N ALA A 133 -4.97 -24.39 15.99
CA ALA A 133 -6.07 -23.54 16.45
C ALA A 133 -6.80 -22.87 15.29
N ALA A 134 -6.06 -22.39 14.26
CA ALA A 134 -6.64 -21.83 13.05
C ALA A 134 -7.49 -22.86 12.29
N LYS A 135 -6.99 -24.09 12.13
CA LYS A 135 -7.76 -25.19 11.52
C LYS A 135 -9.01 -25.55 12.33
N ALA A 136 -8.89 -25.63 13.65
CA ALA A 136 -10.02 -25.90 14.54
C ALA A 136 -11.13 -24.83 14.46
N ALA A 137 -10.73 -23.57 14.20
CA ALA A 137 -11.64 -22.45 13.94
C ALA A 137 -12.18 -22.42 12.50
N GLY A 138 -11.86 -23.41 11.67
CA GLY A 138 -12.32 -23.51 10.28
C GLY A 138 -11.63 -22.54 9.32
N ARG A 139 -10.47 -21.97 9.69
CA ARG A 139 -9.76 -21.01 8.85
C ARG A 139 -8.85 -21.71 7.83
N GLN A 140 -8.67 -21.07 6.69
CA GLN A 140 -7.69 -21.51 5.70
C GLN A 140 -6.28 -21.15 6.20
N VAL A 141 -5.36 -22.10 6.14
CA VAL A 141 -4.00 -21.94 6.67
C VAL A 141 -2.99 -21.91 5.55
N GLY A 142 -2.14 -20.89 5.54
CA GLY A 142 -1.06 -20.73 4.60
C GLY A 142 0.31 -20.58 5.23
N LEU A 143 1.32 -20.75 4.40
CA LEU A 143 2.70 -20.48 4.77
C LEU A 143 3.32 -19.54 3.73
N ARG A 144 3.92 -18.45 4.21
CA ARG A 144 4.73 -17.59 3.36
C ARG A 144 6.05 -18.27 3.08
N VAL A 145 6.36 -18.46 1.81
CA VAL A 145 7.64 -18.98 1.33
C VAL A 145 8.50 -17.86 0.78
N ASN A 146 9.81 -17.98 0.95
CA ASN A 146 10.81 -17.12 0.33
C ASN A 146 11.42 -17.87 -0.85
N PRO A 147 11.14 -17.49 -2.10
CA PRO A 147 11.70 -18.14 -3.26
C PRO A 147 13.17 -17.78 -3.51
N GLU A 148 13.78 -16.96 -2.65
CA GLU A 148 15.17 -16.50 -2.78
C GLU A 148 15.46 -15.91 -4.16
N CYS A 149 14.50 -15.17 -4.70
CA CYS A 149 14.54 -14.53 -6.01
C CYS A 149 14.34 -13.03 -5.82
N SER A 150 15.44 -12.31 -5.71
CA SER A 150 15.41 -10.84 -5.70
C SER A 150 15.11 -10.31 -7.10
N THR A 151 14.11 -9.45 -7.19
CA THR A 151 13.78 -8.71 -8.41
C THR A 151 14.01 -7.21 -8.23
N GLN A 152 14.40 -6.78 -7.02
CA GLN A 152 14.67 -5.38 -6.70
C GLN A 152 16.04 -4.96 -7.24
N GLN A 153 16.11 -3.76 -7.83
CA GLN A 153 17.37 -3.18 -8.30
C GLN A 153 17.69 -1.94 -7.45
N GLY A 154 18.81 -1.99 -6.74
CA GLY A 154 19.34 -0.83 -6.02
C GLY A 154 18.68 -0.51 -4.67
N HIS A 155 17.81 -1.36 -4.13
CA HIS A 155 17.09 -1.16 -2.89
C HIS A 155 17.05 -2.42 -2.01
N GLU A 156 18.22 -2.91 -1.60
CA GLU A 156 18.34 -4.13 -0.76
C GLU A 156 17.52 -4.05 0.54
N LEU A 157 17.34 -2.83 1.10
CA LEU A 157 16.56 -2.61 2.31
C LEU A 157 15.08 -3.01 2.15
N TYR A 158 14.55 -2.89 0.95
CA TYR A 158 13.14 -3.18 0.62
C TYR A 158 12.95 -4.49 -0.11
N ASP A 159 14.01 -5.28 -0.25
CA ASP A 159 13.96 -6.58 -0.89
C ASP A 159 13.55 -7.67 0.12
N PRO A 160 12.33 -8.21 0.02
CA PRO A 160 11.89 -9.26 0.92
C PRO A 160 12.63 -10.59 0.72
N CYS A 161 13.39 -10.73 -0.37
CA CYS A 161 14.20 -11.90 -0.68
C CYS A 161 15.71 -11.68 -0.46
N ALA A 162 16.12 -10.52 0.07
CA ALA A 162 17.51 -10.25 0.39
C ALA A 162 18.08 -11.26 1.41
N PRO A 163 19.38 -11.55 1.37
CA PRO A 163 20.05 -12.34 2.40
C PRO A 163 19.76 -11.78 3.80
N GLY A 164 19.36 -12.65 4.73
CA GLY A 164 18.99 -12.25 6.09
C GLY A 164 17.57 -11.69 6.24
N SER A 165 16.76 -11.67 5.19
CA SER A 165 15.35 -11.31 5.32
C SER A 165 14.63 -12.20 6.32
N ARG A 166 13.82 -11.58 7.21
CA ARG A 166 12.99 -12.30 8.17
C ARG A 166 11.68 -12.83 7.58
N LEU A 167 11.42 -12.60 6.28
CA LEU A 167 10.11 -12.80 5.66
C LEU A 167 10.08 -14.07 4.82
N GLY A 168 9.24 -15.01 5.25
CA GLY A 168 8.98 -16.27 4.55
C GLY A 168 10.02 -17.36 4.84
N VAL A 169 9.61 -18.59 4.58
CA VAL A 169 10.41 -19.82 4.76
C VAL A 169 11.19 -20.11 3.50
N THR A 170 12.52 -20.17 3.59
CA THR A 170 13.38 -20.59 2.49
C THR A 170 13.29 -22.10 2.23
N ARG A 171 13.74 -22.56 1.07
CA ARG A 171 13.76 -24.00 0.77
C ARG A 171 14.59 -24.76 1.80
N ALA A 172 15.73 -24.27 2.21
CA ALA A 172 16.58 -24.92 3.21
C ALA A 172 15.88 -25.05 4.56
N GLN A 173 15.15 -24.02 5.01
CA GLN A 173 14.35 -24.06 6.25
C GLN A 173 13.19 -25.05 6.13
N TRP A 174 12.55 -25.11 4.96
CA TRP A 174 11.50 -26.09 4.66
C TRP A 174 12.03 -27.51 4.79
N ASP A 175 13.11 -27.83 4.11
CA ASP A 175 13.69 -29.17 4.11
C ASP A 175 14.18 -29.61 5.50
N ALA A 176 14.68 -28.67 6.30
CA ALA A 176 15.19 -28.96 7.63
C ALA A 176 14.11 -29.23 8.69
N ALA A 177 12.90 -28.65 8.54
CA ALA A 177 11.94 -28.64 9.63
C ALA A 177 10.47 -28.91 9.24
N MET A 178 10.14 -29.03 7.93
CA MET A 178 8.81 -29.39 7.50
C MET A 178 8.54 -30.87 7.81
N THR A 179 7.44 -31.13 8.49
CA THR A 179 6.99 -32.49 8.79
C THR A 179 5.68 -32.81 8.04
N PRO A 180 5.34 -34.09 7.86
CA PRO A 180 4.03 -34.47 7.29
C PRO A 180 2.85 -33.86 8.06
N GLY A 181 2.96 -33.74 9.39
CA GLY A 181 1.94 -33.12 10.24
C GLY A 181 1.77 -31.62 9.98
N LEU A 182 2.87 -30.88 9.83
CA LEU A 182 2.81 -29.45 9.48
C LEU A 182 2.30 -29.23 8.06
N LEU A 183 2.73 -30.07 7.12
CA LEU A 183 2.27 -29.99 5.73
C LEU A 183 0.76 -30.26 5.62
N ALA A 184 0.21 -31.15 6.44
CA ALA A 184 -1.24 -31.44 6.48
C ALA A 184 -2.10 -30.28 7.01
N LEU A 185 -1.50 -29.30 7.70
CA LEU A 185 -2.20 -28.10 8.11
C LEU A 185 -2.40 -27.10 6.96
N LEU A 186 -1.55 -27.16 5.91
CA LEU A 186 -1.54 -26.14 4.86
C LEU A 186 -2.69 -26.31 3.87
N ASP A 187 -3.39 -25.25 3.60
CA ASP A 187 -4.34 -25.11 2.49
C ASP A 187 -3.72 -24.34 1.32
N GLY A 188 -2.68 -23.52 1.55
CA GLY A 188 -2.06 -22.74 0.51
C GLY A 188 -0.66 -22.24 0.81
N LEU A 189 -0.02 -21.70 -0.22
CA LEU A 189 1.25 -20.98 -0.10
C LEU A 189 1.06 -19.51 -0.45
N HIS A 190 1.93 -18.70 0.12
CA HIS A 190 2.00 -17.27 -0.12
C HIS A 190 3.46 -16.87 -0.40
N PHE A 191 3.66 -15.94 -1.30
CA PHE A 191 4.91 -15.19 -1.43
C PHE A 191 4.64 -13.72 -1.72
N HIS A 192 5.56 -12.86 -1.32
CA HIS A 192 5.52 -11.43 -1.64
C HIS A 192 6.95 -10.97 -1.88
N THR A 193 7.29 -10.69 -3.12
CA THR A 193 8.66 -10.44 -3.59
C THR A 193 8.80 -9.11 -4.34
N LEU A 194 7.68 -8.57 -4.82
CA LEU A 194 7.66 -7.37 -5.65
C LEU A 194 7.41 -6.10 -4.80
N CYS A 195 7.97 -5.00 -5.30
CA CYS A 195 7.65 -3.65 -4.86
C CYS A 195 7.62 -2.74 -6.10
N GLU A 196 6.46 -2.20 -6.46
CA GLU A 196 6.21 -1.33 -7.62
C GLU A 196 6.74 -1.86 -8.97
N GLN A 197 6.66 -3.18 -9.20
CA GLN A 197 7.24 -3.82 -10.37
C GLN A 197 6.22 -4.24 -11.41
N ASP A 198 6.72 -4.47 -12.63
CA ASP A 198 5.94 -4.96 -13.76
C ASP A 198 5.85 -6.50 -13.76
N ALA A 199 5.05 -7.05 -14.64
CA ALA A 199 4.73 -8.48 -14.73
C ALA A 199 5.94 -9.38 -15.06
N ASP A 200 7.02 -8.84 -15.64
CA ASP A 200 8.26 -9.60 -15.89
C ASP A 200 8.94 -10.02 -14.58
N ALA A 201 8.83 -9.21 -13.53
CA ALA A 201 9.33 -9.57 -12.20
C ALA A 201 8.53 -10.73 -11.60
N LEU A 202 7.19 -10.74 -11.78
CA LEU A 202 6.37 -11.88 -11.37
C LEU A 202 6.74 -13.15 -12.12
N GLU A 203 6.92 -13.08 -13.45
CA GLU A 203 7.30 -14.22 -14.26
C GLU A 203 8.61 -14.86 -13.77
N ARG A 204 9.62 -14.06 -13.46
CA ARG A 204 10.88 -14.52 -12.86
C ARG A 204 10.68 -15.15 -11.48
N THR A 205 9.86 -14.52 -10.64
CA THR A 205 9.53 -15.04 -9.31
C THR A 205 8.82 -16.39 -9.38
N LEU A 206 7.84 -16.53 -10.29
CA LEU A 206 7.12 -17.79 -10.48
C LEU A 206 8.05 -18.93 -10.89
N ALA A 207 9.02 -18.67 -11.77
CA ALA A 207 10.02 -19.67 -12.12
C ALA A 207 10.85 -20.12 -10.89
N ALA A 208 11.20 -19.19 -10.01
CA ALA A 208 11.92 -19.51 -8.77
C ALA A 208 11.03 -20.25 -7.75
N VAL A 209 9.77 -19.89 -7.62
CA VAL A 209 8.78 -20.59 -6.78
C VAL A 209 8.59 -22.01 -7.27
N GLU A 210 8.44 -22.19 -8.59
CA GLU A 210 8.32 -23.51 -9.18
C GLU A 210 9.54 -24.38 -8.93
N ALA A 211 10.73 -23.84 -9.14
CA ALA A 211 11.98 -24.59 -8.94
C ALA A 211 12.17 -25.06 -7.49
N ARG A 212 11.64 -24.31 -6.51
CA ARG A 212 11.83 -24.57 -5.07
C ARG A 212 10.66 -25.29 -4.41
N PHE A 213 9.42 -25.00 -4.85
CA PHE A 213 8.19 -25.45 -4.18
C PHE A 213 7.18 -26.07 -5.14
N GLY A 214 7.54 -26.27 -6.42
CA GLY A 214 6.65 -26.75 -7.46
C GLY A 214 6.02 -28.11 -7.17
N GLU A 215 6.71 -29.00 -6.45
CA GLU A 215 6.19 -30.31 -6.05
C GLU A 215 5.11 -30.22 -4.95
N VAL A 216 5.07 -29.10 -4.21
CA VAL A 216 4.10 -28.87 -3.14
C VAL A 216 2.82 -28.23 -3.67
N LEU A 217 2.92 -27.36 -4.68
CA LEU A 217 1.81 -26.54 -5.18
C LEU A 217 0.58 -27.35 -5.63
N PRO A 218 0.68 -28.50 -6.31
CA PRO A 218 -0.51 -29.29 -6.68
C PRO A 218 -1.28 -29.87 -5.49
N ARG A 219 -0.72 -29.80 -4.27
CA ARG A 219 -1.38 -30.22 -3.03
C ARG A 219 -2.12 -29.07 -2.34
N MET A 220 -1.91 -27.84 -2.80
CA MET A 220 -2.51 -26.64 -2.24
C MET A 220 -3.84 -26.33 -2.92
N ARG A 221 -4.74 -25.69 -2.19
CA ARG A 221 -6.00 -25.17 -2.71
C ARG A 221 -5.83 -23.80 -3.34
N TRP A 222 -4.86 -23.04 -2.85
CA TRP A 222 -4.61 -21.69 -3.30
C TRP A 222 -3.14 -21.31 -3.27
N LEU A 223 -2.80 -20.32 -4.13
CA LEU A 223 -1.50 -19.66 -4.17
C LEU A 223 -1.74 -18.14 -4.14
N ASN A 224 -1.23 -17.49 -3.11
CA ASN A 224 -1.25 -16.04 -3.00
C ASN A 224 0.13 -15.48 -3.41
N MET A 225 0.13 -14.65 -4.43
CA MET A 225 1.35 -14.09 -5.02
C MET A 225 1.72 -12.72 -4.45
N GLY A 226 1.03 -12.30 -3.37
CA GLY A 226 1.30 -11.06 -2.66
C GLY A 226 0.97 -9.79 -3.44
N GLY A 227 1.57 -8.70 -2.99
CA GLY A 227 1.43 -7.38 -3.59
C GLY A 227 2.67 -6.92 -4.35
N GLY A 228 2.81 -5.60 -4.53
CA GLY A 228 3.90 -4.97 -5.26
C GLY A 228 3.75 -4.99 -6.78
N HIS A 229 2.62 -5.53 -7.27
CA HIS A 229 2.21 -5.50 -8.67
C HIS A 229 1.62 -4.13 -9.02
N HIS A 230 2.31 -3.35 -9.84
CA HIS A 230 1.91 -2.00 -10.18
C HIS A 230 0.88 -1.95 -11.32
N ILE A 231 -0.18 -2.78 -11.21
CA ILE A 231 -1.13 -3.16 -12.27
C ILE A 231 -1.81 -1.96 -12.93
N THR A 232 -2.17 -0.95 -12.15
CA THR A 232 -2.91 0.24 -12.63
C THR A 232 -2.00 1.32 -13.19
N ARG A 233 -0.68 1.11 -13.14
CA ARG A 233 0.29 2.01 -13.77
C ARG A 233 0.14 1.94 -15.30
N PRO A 234 0.13 3.08 -16.02
CA PRO A 234 0.16 3.09 -17.47
C PRO A 234 1.36 2.34 -18.05
N GLY A 235 1.10 1.56 -19.07
CA GLY A 235 2.14 0.76 -19.73
C GLY A 235 2.55 -0.51 -18.96
N TYR A 236 1.82 -0.87 -17.89
CA TYR A 236 1.98 -2.18 -17.25
C TYR A 236 1.62 -3.31 -18.21
N ASP A 237 2.40 -4.39 -18.26
CA ASP A 237 2.20 -5.53 -19.17
C ASP A 237 1.08 -6.45 -18.65
N LEU A 238 -0.19 -6.00 -18.81
CA LEU A 238 -1.36 -6.78 -18.44
C LEU A 238 -1.42 -8.15 -19.12
N PRO A 239 -1.14 -8.29 -20.44
CA PRO A 239 -1.14 -9.61 -21.09
C PRO A 239 -0.16 -10.58 -20.45
N ARG A 240 1.01 -10.13 -20.02
CA ARG A 240 2.00 -10.97 -19.31
C ARG A 240 1.50 -11.37 -17.93
N LEU A 241 0.95 -10.42 -17.16
CA LEU A 241 0.31 -10.71 -15.89
C LEU A 241 -0.74 -11.80 -16.03
N GLU A 242 -1.67 -11.64 -16.98
CA GLU A 242 -2.76 -12.59 -17.20
C GLU A 242 -2.24 -13.98 -17.58
N ARG A 243 -1.19 -14.08 -18.40
CA ARG A 243 -0.53 -15.36 -18.68
C ARG A 243 0.10 -15.99 -17.43
N CYS A 244 0.74 -15.19 -16.57
CA CYS A 244 1.30 -15.68 -15.31
C CYS A 244 0.21 -16.25 -14.39
N LEU A 245 -0.91 -15.52 -14.22
CA LEU A 245 -2.00 -15.91 -13.35
C LEU A 245 -2.73 -17.16 -13.85
N THR A 246 -3.10 -17.18 -15.13
CA THR A 246 -3.79 -18.34 -15.75
C THR A 246 -2.87 -19.56 -15.82
N GLY A 247 -1.60 -19.35 -16.18
CA GLY A 247 -0.61 -20.41 -16.21
C GLY A 247 -0.41 -21.08 -14.86
N ALA A 248 -0.31 -20.33 -13.79
CA ALA A 248 -0.20 -20.85 -12.43
C ALA A 248 -1.46 -21.60 -12.00
N ARG A 249 -2.64 -21.02 -12.24
CA ARG A 249 -3.93 -21.67 -11.95
C ARG A 249 -4.05 -23.02 -12.68
N ASP A 250 -3.82 -23.02 -13.97
CA ASP A 250 -4.05 -24.21 -14.82
C ASP A 250 -3.01 -25.30 -14.57
N ARG A 251 -1.76 -24.91 -14.29
CA ARG A 251 -0.66 -25.83 -14.03
C ARG A 251 -0.76 -26.56 -12.68
N TRP A 252 -1.15 -25.82 -11.64
CA TRP A 252 -1.14 -26.35 -10.27
C TRP A 252 -2.55 -26.65 -9.71
N GLY A 253 -3.61 -26.25 -10.42
CA GLY A 253 -5.00 -26.46 -9.99
C GLY A 253 -5.39 -25.63 -8.77
N VAL A 254 -4.78 -24.46 -8.58
CA VAL A 254 -4.95 -23.60 -7.40
C VAL A 254 -5.80 -22.37 -7.69
N GLN A 255 -6.52 -21.88 -6.68
CA GLN A 255 -7.05 -20.53 -6.72
C GLN A 255 -5.91 -19.52 -6.54
N VAL A 256 -5.74 -18.62 -7.48
CA VAL A 256 -4.70 -17.56 -7.41
C VAL A 256 -5.25 -16.33 -6.72
N TYR A 257 -4.44 -15.72 -5.85
CA TYR A 257 -4.71 -14.44 -5.18
C TYR A 257 -3.59 -13.44 -5.46
N LEU A 258 -3.96 -12.14 -5.51
CA LEU A 258 -3.06 -11.00 -5.50
C LEU A 258 -3.47 -10.03 -4.38
N GLU A 259 -2.49 -9.31 -3.81
CA GLU A 259 -2.65 -8.35 -2.72
C GLU A 259 -2.10 -6.95 -3.08
N PRO A 260 -2.49 -6.35 -4.22
CA PRO A 260 -2.05 -5.00 -4.51
C PRO A 260 -2.60 -4.02 -3.47
N GLY A 261 -1.74 -3.15 -2.96
CA GLY A 261 -2.16 -2.03 -2.13
C GLY A 261 -2.07 -0.75 -2.94
N GLU A 262 -0.87 -0.37 -3.35
CA GLU A 262 -0.60 0.83 -4.11
C GLU A 262 -1.41 0.90 -5.41
N ALA A 263 -1.44 -0.18 -6.20
CA ALA A 263 -2.18 -0.20 -7.45
C ALA A 263 -3.69 0.04 -7.30
N VAL A 264 -4.27 -0.22 -6.12
CA VAL A 264 -5.70 0.08 -5.85
C VAL A 264 -5.94 1.58 -5.78
N ALA A 265 -5.06 2.33 -5.12
CA ALA A 265 -5.25 3.76 -4.88
C ALA A 265 -4.21 4.65 -5.61
N LEU A 266 -3.49 4.11 -6.60
CA LEU A 266 -2.51 4.86 -7.40
C LEU A 266 -3.16 6.07 -8.06
N ASN A 267 -2.55 7.24 -7.85
CA ASN A 267 -3.03 8.54 -8.35
C ASN A 267 -4.47 8.88 -7.92
N ALA A 268 -4.97 8.30 -6.83
CA ALA A 268 -6.32 8.52 -6.34
C ALA A 268 -6.41 9.48 -5.15
N GLY A 269 -5.37 10.27 -4.91
CA GLY A 269 -5.40 11.26 -3.83
C GLY A 269 -4.41 12.39 -3.98
N PHE A 270 -4.69 13.46 -3.26
CA PHE A 270 -3.92 14.68 -3.21
C PHE A 270 -3.63 15.07 -1.76
N LEU A 271 -2.52 15.76 -1.52
CA LEU A 271 -2.28 16.48 -0.28
C LEU A 271 -2.22 17.97 -0.59
N LEU A 272 -3.16 18.71 -0.01
CA LEU A 272 -3.21 20.17 -0.07
C LEU A 272 -2.44 20.73 1.11
N THR A 273 -1.58 21.70 0.85
CA THR A 273 -0.77 22.35 1.86
C THR A 273 -0.61 23.83 1.55
N ARG A 274 -0.38 24.65 2.57
CA ARG A 274 -0.22 26.10 2.44
C ARG A 274 1.19 26.51 2.84
N VAL A 275 1.76 27.44 2.09
CA VAL A 275 3.06 28.06 2.42
C VAL A 275 2.89 28.93 3.67
N LEU A 276 3.63 28.62 4.72
CA LEU A 276 3.67 29.35 5.99
C LEU A 276 4.75 30.42 6.02
N ASP A 277 5.91 30.13 5.42
CA ASP A 277 7.05 31.03 5.40
C ASP A 277 7.93 30.77 4.18
N VAL A 278 8.69 31.78 3.78
CA VAL A 278 9.66 31.70 2.68
C VAL A 278 10.97 32.37 3.08
N GLY A 279 12.07 31.80 2.63
CA GLY A 279 13.39 32.35 2.96
C GLY A 279 14.49 31.93 2.00
N ARG A 280 15.71 32.30 2.37
CA ARG A 280 16.91 31.94 1.64
C ARG A 280 18.05 31.67 2.61
N ASN A 281 18.80 30.60 2.35
CA ASN A 281 20.04 30.31 3.07
C ASN A 281 21.13 30.05 1.99
N GLY A 282 22.11 30.94 1.94
CA GLY A 282 23.08 30.94 0.83
C GLY A 282 22.35 31.07 -0.50
N ASP A 283 22.65 30.17 -1.43
CA ASP A 283 22.02 30.14 -2.76
C ASP A 283 20.70 29.37 -2.82
N THR A 284 20.28 28.72 -1.71
CA THR A 284 19.07 27.91 -1.66
C THR A 284 17.88 28.75 -1.17
N ALA A 285 16.90 28.97 -2.04
CA ALA A 285 15.57 29.44 -1.63
C ALA A 285 14.77 28.30 -1.02
N PHE A 286 14.02 28.58 0.04
CA PHE A 286 13.15 27.57 0.67
C PHE A 286 11.77 28.12 0.95
N ALA A 287 10.79 27.22 1.08
CA ALA A 287 9.47 27.51 1.62
C ALA A 287 9.09 26.45 2.66
N ILE A 288 8.55 26.90 3.78
CA ILE A 288 7.99 26.06 4.81
C ILE A 288 6.49 25.94 4.56
N VAL A 289 5.99 24.71 4.51
CA VAL A 289 4.57 24.41 4.32
C VAL A 289 3.93 23.87 5.60
N ASP A 290 2.60 23.89 5.73
CA ASP A 290 1.88 23.36 6.88
C ASP A 290 1.75 21.82 6.88
N ALA A 291 2.22 21.15 5.83
CA ALA A 291 2.42 19.71 5.81
C ALA A 291 3.87 19.36 6.17
N SER A 292 4.11 18.14 6.65
CA SER A 292 5.41 17.62 7.03
C SER A 292 5.70 16.33 6.26
N ALA A 293 6.92 16.19 5.73
CA ALA A 293 7.36 14.93 5.14
C ALA A 293 7.35 13.82 6.19
N ALA A 294 7.89 14.10 7.39
CA ALA A 294 7.99 13.12 8.48
C ALA A 294 6.64 12.69 9.04
N CYS A 295 5.63 13.59 9.05
CA CYS A 295 4.35 13.33 9.68
C CYS A 295 3.25 12.91 8.70
N HIS A 296 3.24 13.46 7.49
CA HIS A 296 2.10 13.34 6.57
C HIS A 296 2.43 12.57 5.28
N MET A 297 3.70 12.44 4.93
CA MET A 297 4.16 11.66 3.78
C MET A 297 5.49 10.94 4.10
N PRO A 298 5.51 10.05 5.13
CA PRO A 298 6.75 9.52 5.67
C PRO A 298 7.58 8.73 4.66
N ASP A 299 7.00 8.16 3.63
CA ASP A 299 7.74 7.48 2.57
C ASP A 299 8.68 8.39 1.78
N VAL A 300 8.46 9.71 1.79
CA VAL A 300 9.42 10.67 1.24
C VAL A 300 10.79 10.54 1.93
N LEU A 301 10.81 10.19 3.22
CA LEU A 301 12.02 10.00 4.01
C LEU A 301 12.43 8.52 4.14
N GLU A 302 11.46 7.61 4.27
CA GLU A 302 11.70 6.18 4.51
C GLU A 302 12.03 5.42 3.22
N MET A 303 11.40 5.80 2.10
CA MET A 303 11.63 5.27 0.75
C MET A 303 11.91 6.42 -0.22
N PRO A 304 13.03 7.14 -0.11
CA PRO A 304 13.21 8.46 -0.66
C PRO A 304 12.74 8.63 -2.11
N TYR A 305 11.71 9.43 -2.28
CA TYR A 305 11.20 9.87 -3.57
C TYR A 305 10.74 11.32 -3.48
N ARG A 306 10.53 11.96 -4.62
CA ARG A 306 10.01 13.32 -4.71
C ARG A 306 8.53 13.27 -5.15
N PRO A 307 7.58 13.61 -4.26
CA PRO A 307 6.17 13.64 -4.61
C PRO A 307 5.89 14.55 -5.80
N PRO A 308 5.02 14.15 -6.74
CA PRO A 308 4.59 15.05 -7.82
C PRO A 308 3.88 16.28 -7.24
N LEU A 309 4.29 17.46 -7.70
CA LEU A 309 3.70 18.73 -7.29
C LEU A 309 3.05 19.41 -8.50
N TRP A 310 1.82 19.93 -8.35
CA TRP A 310 1.19 20.71 -9.41
C TRP A 310 1.96 21.99 -9.67
N GLY A 311 2.24 22.26 -10.93
CA GLY A 311 3.02 23.43 -11.35
C GLY A 311 4.52 23.31 -11.22
N ASP A 312 5.03 22.15 -10.77
CA ASP A 312 6.48 21.84 -10.88
C ASP A 312 6.83 21.60 -12.34
N ASP A 313 7.67 22.44 -12.88
CA ASP A 313 8.26 22.30 -14.19
C ASP A 313 9.79 22.27 -14.06
N GLY A 314 10.39 21.14 -14.38
CA GLY A 314 11.83 20.94 -14.26
C GLY A 314 12.70 21.98 -15.00
N ALA A 315 12.12 22.73 -15.95
CA ALA A 315 12.76 23.83 -16.67
C ALA A 315 12.47 25.24 -16.10
N ALA A 316 11.53 25.35 -15.14
CA ALA A 316 11.13 26.64 -14.56
C ALA A 316 12.30 27.34 -13.83
N PRO A 317 12.32 28.71 -13.83
CA PRO A 317 13.49 29.47 -13.40
C PRO A 317 13.71 29.51 -11.87
N CYS A 318 12.70 29.22 -11.06
CA CYS A 318 12.75 29.44 -9.63
C CYS A 318 12.86 28.11 -8.86
N PRO A 319 14.09 27.60 -8.56
CA PRO A 319 14.27 26.44 -7.71
C PRO A 319 13.97 26.81 -6.25
N VAL A 320 13.18 25.99 -5.56
CA VAL A 320 12.79 26.18 -4.15
C VAL A 320 12.76 24.83 -3.46
N ARG A 321 13.39 24.73 -2.29
CA ARG A 321 13.29 23.60 -1.39
C ARG A 321 12.03 23.71 -0.55
N LEU A 322 11.16 22.70 -0.58
CA LEU A 322 9.99 22.61 0.28
C LEU A 322 10.31 21.79 1.52
N GLY A 323 9.98 22.32 2.69
CA GLY A 323 10.16 21.65 3.98
C GLY A 323 8.93 21.82 4.87
N GLY A 324 8.80 20.90 5.84
CA GLY A 324 7.77 20.96 6.87
C GLY A 324 8.15 21.86 8.05
N PRO A 325 7.22 22.10 8.99
CA PRO A 325 7.42 23.00 10.12
C PRO A 325 7.95 22.29 11.38
N THR A 326 8.32 21.01 11.31
CA THR A 326 8.83 20.28 12.48
C THR A 326 10.27 20.67 12.81
N CYS A 327 10.72 20.36 14.02
CA CYS A 327 12.10 20.60 14.44
C CYS A 327 13.11 19.59 13.82
N LEU A 328 12.63 18.58 13.08
CA LEU A 328 13.50 17.62 12.42
C LEU A 328 14.20 18.29 11.23
N ALA A 329 15.53 18.39 11.27
CA ALA A 329 16.31 18.99 10.19
C ALA A 329 16.09 18.30 8.82
N GLY A 330 15.74 17.01 8.84
CA GLY A 330 15.41 16.21 7.64
C GLY A 330 13.96 16.29 7.20
N ASP A 331 13.11 17.13 7.79
CA ASP A 331 11.72 17.32 7.35
C ASP A 331 11.66 18.12 6.04
N VAL A 332 12.19 17.52 4.98
CA VAL A 332 12.31 18.08 3.65
C VAL A 332 11.50 17.25 2.67
N VAL A 333 10.57 17.89 1.98
CA VAL A 333 9.73 17.24 0.96
C VAL A 333 10.50 17.05 -0.34
N GLY A 334 11.28 18.05 -0.74
CA GLY A 334 12.09 17.99 -1.94
C GLY A 334 12.40 19.35 -2.56
N ASP A 335 13.17 19.33 -3.63
CA ASP A 335 13.50 20.52 -4.44
C ASP A 335 12.57 20.55 -5.66
N TYR A 336 11.87 21.68 -5.85
CA TYR A 336 10.88 21.90 -6.92
C TYR A 336 11.22 23.16 -7.70
N ARG A 337 10.67 23.28 -8.91
CA ARG A 337 10.88 24.44 -9.76
C ARG A 337 9.56 25.10 -10.11
N PHE A 338 9.47 26.39 -9.85
CA PHE A 338 8.27 27.19 -10.04
C PHE A 338 8.48 28.26 -11.13
N ALA A 339 7.42 28.64 -11.83
CA ALA A 339 7.43 29.74 -12.78
C ALA A 339 7.71 31.10 -12.08
N SER A 340 7.25 31.25 -10.85
CA SER A 340 7.55 32.36 -9.94
C SER A 340 7.72 31.84 -8.52
N PRO A 341 8.53 32.49 -7.66
CA PRO A 341 8.72 32.06 -6.28
C PRO A 341 7.39 31.98 -5.53
N PRO A 342 7.15 30.91 -4.76
CA PRO A 342 5.97 30.79 -3.90
C PRO A 342 6.00 31.90 -2.84
N ARG A 343 4.81 32.30 -2.38
CA ARG A 343 4.58 33.33 -1.36
C ARG A 343 3.86 32.74 -0.17
N VAL A 344 4.01 33.36 0.98
CA VAL A 344 3.23 33.02 2.18
C VAL A 344 1.73 33.10 1.84
N GLY A 345 1.01 32.04 2.19
CA GLY A 345 -0.41 31.88 1.90
C GLY A 345 -0.73 31.13 0.62
N ASP A 346 0.23 30.92 -0.28
CA ASP A 346 -0.01 30.14 -1.50
C ASP A 346 -0.40 28.71 -1.17
N LEU A 347 -1.40 28.20 -1.88
CA LEU A 347 -1.83 26.80 -1.81
C LEU A 347 -0.98 25.96 -2.78
N LEU A 348 -0.45 24.85 -2.29
CA LEU A 348 0.25 23.86 -3.07
C LEU A 348 -0.53 22.54 -3.06
N CYS A 349 -0.40 21.73 -4.13
CA CYS A 349 -1.10 20.47 -4.26
C CYS A 349 -0.11 19.38 -4.71
N PHE A 350 0.16 18.43 -3.80
CA PHE A 350 0.88 17.20 -4.13
C PHE A 350 -0.07 16.16 -4.66
N GLY A 351 0.34 15.44 -5.71
CA GLY A 351 -0.40 14.33 -6.29
C GLY A 351 0.08 12.98 -5.76
N ASP A 352 -0.72 11.94 -6.02
CA ASP A 352 -0.45 10.56 -5.59
C ASP A 352 -0.29 10.39 -4.07
N MET A 353 -1.15 11.06 -3.30
CA MET A 353 -1.10 11.13 -1.84
C MET A 353 -2.18 10.29 -1.16
N ALA A 354 -2.75 9.26 -1.82
CA ALA A 354 -3.67 8.32 -1.19
C ALA A 354 -2.95 7.12 -0.53
N ILE A 355 -1.81 6.73 -1.09
CA ILE A 355 -1.07 5.52 -0.70
C ILE A 355 0.01 5.83 0.32
N TYR A 356 0.18 4.93 1.30
CA TYR A 356 1.19 5.03 2.36
C TYR A 356 1.27 6.40 3.06
N THR A 357 0.13 7.09 3.16
CA THR A 357 -0.01 8.40 3.80
C THR A 357 -0.85 8.31 5.07
N THR A 358 -2.18 8.22 4.96
CA THR A 358 -3.08 8.15 6.12
C THR A 358 -2.82 6.94 7.01
N CYS A 359 -2.40 5.81 6.45
CA CYS A 359 -2.06 4.60 7.18
C CYS A 359 -0.70 4.68 7.91
N LYS A 360 0.17 5.63 7.55
CA LYS A 360 1.50 5.84 8.13
C LYS A 360 1.67 7.17 8.86
N ASN A 361 0.71 8.10 8.74
CA ASN A 361 0.82 9.43 9.31
C ASN A 361 0.97 9.40 10.84
N ASN A 362 1.59 10.44 11.37
CA ASN A 362 1.85 10.58 12.80
C ASN A 362 1.74 12.04 13.25
N THR A 363 1.86 12.26 14.56
CA THR A 363 1.72 13.58 15.18
C THR A 363 3.01 14.02 15.88
N PHE A 364 4.17 13.71 15.33
CA PHE A 364 5.46 14.17 15.85
C PHE A 364 5.47 15.71 15.97
N ASN A 365 6.13 16.24 17.00
CA ASN A 365 6.12 17.68 17.37
C ASN A 365 4.73 18.29 17.62
N GLY A 366 3.69 17.48 17.85
CA GLY A 366 2.33 17.98 17.98
C GLY A 366 1.70 18.42 16.68
N MET A 367 2.23 17.98 15.53
CA MET A 367 1.63 18.25 14.22
C MET A 367 0.20 17.71 14.17
N PRO A 368 -0.78 18.52 13.74
CA PRO A 368 -2.14 18.04 13.52
C PRO A 368 -2.16 17.06 12.36
N LEU A 369 -2.98 16.02 12.47
CA LEU A 369 -3.26 15.18 11.32
C LEU A 369 -4.02 15.97 10.25
N PRO A 370 -3.70 15.81 8.95
CA PRO A 370 -4.43 16.45 7.86
C PRO A 370 -5.90 16.03 7.85
N ALA A 371 -6.80 16.97 7.59
CA ALA A 371 -8.21 16.66 7.39
C ALA A 371 -8.39 15.67 6.23
N LEU A 372 -9.41 14.81 6.30
CA LEU A 372 -9.75 13.86 5.24
C LEU A 372 -10.98 14.34 4.49
N TRP A 373 -10.88 14.40 3.17
CA TRP A 373 -11.94 14.76 2.26
C TRP A 373 -12.05 13.78 1.11
N LEU A 374 -13.23 13.68 0.52
CA LEU A 374 -13.49 12.86 -0.67
C LEU A 374 -14.08 13.73 -1.77
N ARG A 375 -13.47 13.69 -2.95
CA ARG A 375 -14.04 14.18 -4.18
C ARG A 375 -14.86 13.08 -4.82
N ARG A 376 -16.18 13.24 -4.83
CA ARG A 376 -17.09 12.32 -5.50
C ARG A 376 -16.90 12.38 -7.02
N ASP A 377 -17.30 11.34 -7.71
CA ASP A 377 -17.21 11.21 -9.19
C ASP A 377 -17.85 12.40 -9.93
N GLY A 378 -18.93 12.95 -9.39
CA GLY A 378 -19.57 14.18 -9.88
C GLY A 378 -18.88 15.49 -9.50
N GLY A 379 -17.71 15.45 -8.85
CA GLY A 379 -16.93 16.60 -8.44
C GLY A 379 -17.30 17.22 -7.08
N ALA A 380 -18.34 16.75 -6.40
CA ALA A 380 -18.72 17.22 -5.08
C ALA A 380 -17.63 16.88 -4.04
N LEU A 381 -17.31 17.84 -3.18
CA LEU A 381 -16.34 17.70 -2.10
C LEU A 381 -17.08 17.38 -0.79
N VAL A 382 -16.72 16.25 -0.17
CA VAL A 382 -17.37 15.74 1.05
C VAL A 382 -16.33 15.63 2.16
N PRO A 383 -16.53 16.25 3.32
CA PRO A 383 -15.66 16.05 4.48
C PRO A 383 -15.88 14.65 5.04
N LEU A 384 -14.78 13.92 5.30
CA LEU A 384 -14.81 12.61 5.94
C LEU A 384 -14.46 12.72 7.42
N ARG A 385 -13.33 13.39 7.72
CA ARG A 385 -12.86 13.56 9.10
C ARG A 385 -12.01 14.81 9.25
N SER A 386 -12.14 15.45 10.42
CA SER A 386 -11.22 16.47 10.93
C SER A 386 -10.60 15.96 12.23
N PHE A 387 -9.36 16.36 12.48
CA PHE A 387 -8.61 15.97 13.67
C PHE A 387 -8.29 17.19 14.52
N GLY A 388 -8.25 16.99 15.83
CA GLY A 388 -7.98 18.05 16.79
C GLY A 388 -7.00 17.64 17.87
N TYR A 389 -6.90 18.50 18.90
CA TYR A 389 -6.01 18.26 20.04
C TYR A 389 -6.28 16.94 20.76
N ASP A 390 -7.53 16.51 20.83
CA ASP A 390 -7.89 15.26 21.52
C ASP A 390 -7.35 14.02 20.78
N ASP A 391 -7.28 14.02 19.43
CA ASP A 391 -6.67 12.96 18.65
C ASP A 391 -5.16 12.85 18.95
N PHE A 392 -4.48 13.98 19.12
CA PHE A 392 -3.08 14.02 19.53
C PHE A 392 -2.91 13.52 20.98
N LYS A 393 -3.68 14.07 21.91
CA LYS A 393 -3.56 13.81 23.34
C LYS A 393 -3.88 12.36 23.71
N ALA A 394 -4.91 11.78 23.10
CA ALA A 394 -5.38 10.44 23.42
C ALA A 394 -4.32 9.33 23.22
N ARG A 395 -3.38 9.54 22.29
CA ARG A 395 -2.27 8.59 22.08
C ARG A 395 -1.13 8.70 23.11
N LEU A 396 -1.06 9.79 23.89
CA LEU A 396 0.09 10.10 24.75
C LEU A 396 -0.16 9.79 26.21
N GLY A 397 -1.37 9.45 26.57
CA GLY A 397 -1.70 9.15 27.97
C GLY A 397 -3.01 8.40 28.12
N SER A 398 -3.23 7.86 29.33
CA SER A 398 -4.46 7.14 29.67
C SER A 398 -5.65 8.09 29.73
N ALA A 399 -6.76 7.70 29.13
CA ALA A 399 -8.06 8.21 29.49
C ALA A 399 -8.25 7.95 31.00
N ARG A 400 -8.43 9.02 31.78
CA ARG A 400 -8.85 8.92 33.21
C ARG A 400 -10.35 8.76 33.27
#